data_e4f40a3b28439478c49cbe28b43eaa82
#
_entry.id   e4f40a3b28439478c49cbe28b43eaa82
#
_cell.length_a   1.000
_cell.length_b   1.000
_cell.length_c   1.000
_cell.angle_alpha   90.00
_cell.angle_beta   90.00
_cell.angle_gamma   90.00
#
_symmetry.space_group_name_H-M   'P 1'
#
loop_
_entity.id
_entity.type
_entity.pdbx_description
1 polymer ?
#
loop_
_entity_poly.entity_id
_entity_poly.type
_entity_poly.pdbx_seq_one_letter_code
_entity_poly.pdbx_strand_id
1 'polypeptide(L)'
;MYTIKTSERNNEKATEFETKSLLYLMTAAPNSENVDLFIIDCFNDVTGVSADTSESWDVQSKGVANLTPKKIGIALYTLFSNYISDIDFSHYLLFLQSFSEEYIHDSTKDLFEIDNFKDKCREKIREGLKKEITDRKDQDVIAHGTEAIMDEFLSQVIFVVDKYDNAEYIRRIIYFQSIDKLSTEFLRKIFDEIRAKQASKKITNVYGKTVSSIYEAIGFEKNINRKDVELLVVNRIIGNDLFSKRGIPLYFVSQVKDKEPEEIHDLLLDCQAKISYTLFNKNNKKNFWLLLERIMALLIEKPNWSVKTVFDQISQTIRSNVFTLDEMATLYLIAIVKEGLQREDH
;
A
#
# COMPACT_ATOMS: atom_id res chain seq x y z
N MET A 1 -21.59 12.41 14.66
CA MET A 1 -20.71 11.39 15.29
C MET A 1 -20.96 10.05 14.62
N TYR A 2 -19.92 9.44 14.03
CA TYR A 2 -20.03 8.20 13.24
C TYR A 2 -19.88 6.98 14.14
N THR A 3 -20.78 6.00 14.01
CA THR A 3 -20.69 4.72 14.73
C THR A 3 -20.22 3.65 13.78
N ILE A 4 -19.12 2.94 14.12
CA ILE A 4 -18.54 1.87 13.30
C ILE A 4 -19.52 0.68 13.32
N LYS A 5 -20.10 0.38 12.15
CA LYS A 5 -21.17 -0.64 11.98
C LYS A 5 -20.64 -1.97 11.41
N THR A 6 -19.36 -2.04 11.00
CA THR A 6 -18.82 -3.21 10.32
C THR A 6 -17.96 -4.06 11.24
N SER A 7 -18.20 -5.37 11.21
CA SER A 7 -17.28 -6.43 11.62
C SER A 7 -17.46 -7.55 10.60
N GLU A 8 -16.76 -7.48 9.47
CA GLU A 8 -16.85 -8.57 8.49
C GLU A 8 -16.09 -9.81 8.97
N ARG A 9 -16.66 -10.98 8.71
CA ARG A 9 -16.00 -12.29 8.94
C ARG A 9 -14.88 -12.46 7.90
N ASN A 10 -13.69 -12.85 8.36
CA ASN A 10 -12.55 -13.13 7.50
C ASN A 10 -12.91 -14.17 6.43
N ASN A 11 -12.95 -13.74 5.17
CA ASN A 11 -13.01 -14.60 3.99
C ASN A 11 -11.70 -14.40 3.22
N GLU A 12 -10.96 -15.48 2.98
CA GLU A 12 -9.63 -15.42 2.37
C GLU A 12 -9.62 -14.71 1.00
N LYS A 13 -10.62 -15.01 0.14
CA LYS A 13 -10.74 -14.36 -1.17
C LYS A 13 -11.09 -12.88 -1.07
N ALA A 14 -11.94 -12.49 -0.11
CA ALA A 14 -12.27 -11.10 0.13
C ALA A 14 -11.03 -10.37 0.61
N THR A 15 -10.27 -10.94 1.56
CA THR A 15 -9.04 -10.34 2.08
C THR A 15 -7.97 -10.15 1.00
N GLU A 16 -7.83 -11.09 0.06
CA GLU A 16 -6.90 -10.92 -1.07
C GLU A 16 -7.27 -9.70 -1.92
N PHE A 17 -8.55 -9.55 -2.25
CA PHE A 17 -9.00 -8.45 -3.09
C PHE A 17 -8.94 -7.09 -2.38
N GLU A 18 -9.20 -7.05 -1.08
CA GLU A 18 -8.99 -5.87 -0.26
C GLU A 18 -7.50 -5.48 -0.17
N THR A 19 -6.59 -6.46 -0.13
CA THR A 19 -5.14 -6.18 -0.18
C THR A 19 -4.75 -5.57 -1.53
N LYS A 20 -5.34 -6.03 -2.63
CA LYS A 20 -5.16 -5.39 -3.93
C LYS A 20 -5.64 -3.94 -3.92
N SER A 21 -6.79 -3.64 -3.32
CA SER A 21 -7.30 -2.27 -3.23
C SER A 21 -6.39 -1.37 -2.38
N LEU A 22 -5.82 -1.87 -1.27
CA LEU A 22 -4.82 -1.17 -0.49
C LEU A 22 -3.57 -0.85 -1.34
N LEU A 23 -3.03 -1.85 -2.03
CA LEU A 23 -1.85 -1.69 -2.86
C LEU A 23 -2.12 -0.82 -4.09
N TYR A 24 -3.35 -0.84 -4.63
CA TYR A 24 -3.78 0.09 -5.65
C TYR A 24 -3.71 1.55 -5.15
N LEU A 25 -4.28 1.85 -3.99
CA LEU A 25 -4.16 3.17 -3.37
C LEU A 25 -2.70 3.57 -3.13
N MET A 26 -1.86 2.61 -2.77
CA MET A 26 -0.45 2.87 -2.50
C MET A 26 0.37 3.16 -3.77
N THR A 27 0.02 2.56 -4.93
CA THR A 27 0.95 2.49 -6.08
C THR A 27 0.37 2.97 -7.40
N ALA A 28 -0.94 2.99 -7.58
CA ALA A 28 -1.58 3.18 -8.88
C ALA A 28 -2.71 4.21 -8.89
N ALA A 29 -3.30 4.56 -7.76
CA ALA A 29 -4.31 5.60 -7.67
C ALA A 29 -3.72 6.97 -8.03
N PRO A 30 -4.52 7.92 -8.56
CA PRO A 30 -4.10 9.30 -8.68
C PRO A 30 -3.63 9.83 -7.33
N ASN A 31 -2.50 10.57 -7.31
CA ASN A 31 -1.86 11.09 -6.10
C ASN A 31 -1.52 9.99 -5.06
N SER A 32 -1.31 8.74 -5.52
CA SER A 32 -0.98 7.62 -4.64
C SER A 32 0.22 7.88 -3.72
N GLU A 33 1.17 8.72 -4.15
CA GLU A 33 2.32 9.14 -3.34
C GLU A 33 1.95 9.95 -2.09
N ASN A 34 0.75 10.51 -2.03
CA ASN A 34 0.26 11.25 -0.86
C ASN A 34 -0.40 10.36 0.18
N VAL A 35 -0.78 9.13 -0.17
CA VAL A 35 -1.42 8.19 0.77
C VAL A 35 -0.35 7.52 1.61
N ASP A 36 -0.26 7.85 2.88
CA ASP A 36 0.78 7.35 3.80
C ASP A 36 0.26 6.35 4.83
N LEU A 37 -1.03 6.36 5.11
CA LEU A 37 -1.67 5.50 6.11
C LEU A 37 -2.91 4.81 5.53
N PHE A 38 -3.10 3.56 5.87
CA PHE A 38 -4.25 2.74 5.46
C PHE A 38 -4.97 2.22 6.71
N ILE A 39 -6.18 2.70 6.98
CA ILE A 39 -7.04 2.23 8.06
C ILE A 39 -7.86 1.05 7.52
N ILE A 40 -7.87 -0.07 8.24
CA ILE A 40 -8.45 -1.33 7.80
C ILE A 40 -9.77 -1.57 8.51
N ASP A 41 -10.85 -1.78 7.74
CA ASP A 41 -12.14 -2.25 8.26
C ASP A 41 -12.67 -1.41 9.45
N CYS A 42 -12.64 -0.07 9.29
CA CYS A 42 -13.24 0.88 10.23
C CYS A 42 -14.45 1.59 9.60
N PHE A 43 -14.26 2.18 8.44
CA PHE A 43 -15.32 2.87 7.69
C PHE A 43 -15.79 2.02 6.52
N ASN A 44 -14.83 1.41 5.83
CA ASN A 44 -14.99 0.50 4.71
C ASN A 44 -13.83 -0.50 4.70
N ASP A 45 -13.65 -1.28 3.61
CA ASP A 45 -12.58 -2.27 3.49
C ASP A 45 -11.20 -1.65 3.74
N VAL A 46 -10.95 -0.49 3.11
CA VAL A 46 -9.72 0.29 3.29
C VAL A 46 -10.03 1.78 3.26
N THR A 47 -9.46 2.53 4.18
CA THR A 47 -9.46 4.00 4.13
C THR A 47 -8.03 4.48 4.00
N GLY A 48 -7.70 5.13 2.88
CA GLY A 48 -6.41 5.80 2.70
C GLY A 48 -6.42 7.18 3.33
N VAL A 49 -5.29 7.61 3.92
CA VAL A 49 -5.15 8.93 4.53
C VAL A 49 -3.79 9.52 4.19
N SER A 50 -3.74 10.81 3.83
CA SER A 50 -2.48 11.52 3.64
C SER A 50 -1.76 11.77 4.97
N ALA A 51 -0.44 12.01 4.92
CA ALA A 51 0.38 12.23 6.12
C ALA A 51 -0.10 13.41 6.97
N ASP A 52 -0.62 14.46 6.32
CA ASP A 52 -1.16 15.66 6.96
C ASP A 52 -2.67 15.57 7.24
N THR A 53 -3.28 14.43 6.93
CA THR A 53 -4.73 14.15 7.05
C THR A 53 -5.62 15.10 6.23
N SER A 54 -5.08 15.84 5.27
CA SER A 54 -5.85 16.77 4.43
C SER A 54 -6.65 16.07 3.34
N GLU A 55 -6.23 14.86 2.93
CA GLU A 55 -6.91 14.04 1.93
C GLU A 55 -7.21 12.65 2.48
N SER A 56 -8.38 12.13 2.13
CA SER A 56 -8.84 10.81 2.53
C SER A 56 -9.61 10.10 1.42
N TRP A 57 -9.39 8.79 1.31
CA TRP A 57 -10.00 7.91 0.31
C TRP A 57 -10.83 6.85 1.03
N ASP A 58 -12.14 6.84 0.81
CA ASP A 58 -13.00 5.75 1.26
C ASP A 58 -13.09 4.69 0.15
N VAL A 59 -12.67 3.46 0.42
CA VAL A 59 -12.55 2.39 -0.59
C VAL A 59 -13.36 1.18 -0.20
N GLN A 60 -14.36 0.87 -1.03
CA GLN A 60 -15.06 -0.41 -1.03
C GLN A 60 -14.51 -1.30 -2.14
N SER A 61 -14.21 -2.55 -1.84
CA SER A 61 -13.73 -3.52 -2.81
C SER A 61 -14.75 -4.65 -3.07
N LYS A 62 -14.84 -5.13 -4.31
CA LYS A 62 -15.71 -6.25 -4.69
C LYS A 62 -14.97 -7.24 -5.57
N GLY A 63 -14.40 -8.27 -4.94
CA GLY A 63 -13.67 -9.38 -5.59
C GLY A 63 -14.60 -10.42 -6.22
N VAL A 64 -15.59 -9.98 -6.97
CA VAL A 64 -16.55 -10.84 -7.69
C VAL A 64 -16.47 -10.54 -9.18
N ALA A 65 -16.26 -11.59 -9.98
CA ALA A 65 -16.23 -11.46 -11.43
C ALA A 65 -17.62 -11.22 -12.01
N ASN A 66 -17.67 -10.51 -13.15
CA ASN A 66 -18.88 -10.31 -13.96
C ASN A 66 -20.05 -9.67 -13.18
N LEU A 67 -19.75 -8.62 -12.40
CA LEU A 67 -20.78 -7.86 -11.72
C LEU A 67 -21.77 -7.22 -12.72
N THR A 68 -23.07 -7.38 -12.45
CA THR A 68 -24.10 -6.67 -13.21
C THR A 68 -24.23 -5.23 -12.72
N PRO A 69 -24.73 -4.27 -13.54
CA PRO A 69 -24.90 -2.88 -13.11
C PRO A 69 -25.72 -2.74 -11.84
N LYS A 70 -26.78 -3.55 -11.66
CA LYS A 70 -27.54 -3.55 -10.42
C LYS A 70 -26.73 -3.99 -9.19
N LYS A 71 -25.87 -5.01 -9.33
CA LYS A 71 -24.98 -5.44 -8.26
C LYS A 71 -23.88 -4.43 -7.96
N ILE A 72 -23.42 -3.67 -8.96
CA ILE A 72 -22.51 -2.54 -8.76
C ILE A 72 -23.19 -1.49 -7.87
N GLY A 73 -24.44 -1.16 -8.16
CA GLY A 73 -25.23 -0.23 -7.32
C GLY A 73 -25.39 -0.71 -5.87
N ILE A 74 -25.69 -2.00 -5.67
CA ILE A 74 -25.74 -2.60 -4.32
C ILE A 74 -24.40 -2.45 -3.59
N ALA A 75 -23.28 -2.64 -4.31
CA ALA A 75 -21.95 -2.52 -3.73
C ALA A 75 -21.58 -1.09 -3.26
N LEU A 76 -22.25 -0.08 -3.78
CA LEU A 76 -22.04 1.33 -3.42
C LEU A 76 -22.65 1.71 -2.06
N TYR A 77 -23.47 0.86 -1.45
CA TYR A 77 -24.21 1.21 -0.25
C TYR A 77 -23.34 1.73 0.89
N THR A 78 -22.23 1.06 1.21
CA THR A 78 -21.37 1.47 2.33
C THR A 78 -20.70 2.81 2.05
N LEU A 79 -20.21 3.03 0.80
CA LEU A 79 -19.67 4.33 0.38
C LEU A 79 -20.73 5.43 0.50
N PHE A 80 -21.97 5.16 0.08
CA PHE A 80 -23.07 6.11 0.20
C PHE A 80 -23.44 6.41 1.65
N SER A 81 -23.47 5.38 2.51
CA SER A 81 -23.69 5.57 3.95
C SER A 81 -22.62 6.45 4.58
N ASN A 82 -21.37 6.31 4.15
CA ASN A 82 -20.27 7.16 4.59
C ASN A 82 -20.37 8.58 4.03
N TYR A 83 -20.79 8.73 2.76
CA TYR A 83 -20.99 10.03 2.11
C TYR A 83 -21.99 10.93 2.85
N ILE A 84 -23.07 10.35 3.36
CA ILE A 84 -24.11 11.10 4.12
C ILE A 84 -23.83 11.18 5.62
N SER A 85 -22.70 10.61 6.09
CA SER A 85 -22.32 10.64 7.50
C SER A 85 -21.63 11.95 7.90
N ASP A 86 -21.37 12.10 9.21
CA ASP A 86 -20.59 13.24 9.72
C ASP A 86 -19.08 13.15 9.43
N ILE A 87 -18.61 12.06 8.76
CA ILE A 87 -17.21 11.91 8.37
C ILE A 87 -17.05 12.39 6.94
N ASP A 88 -16.15 13.35 6.76
CA ASP A 88 -15.84 13.91 5.45
C ASP A 88 -14.69 13.15 4.78
N PHE A 89 -14.95 12.55 3.62
CA PHE A 89 -13.96 11.89 2.78
C PHE A 89 -13.75 12.72 1.50
N SER A 90 -12.50 12.88 1.11
CA SER A 90 -12.15 13.61 -0.12
C SER A 90 -12.49 12.82 -1.39
N HIS A 91 -12.42 11.49 -1.33
CA HIS A 91 -12.60 10.61 -2.47
C HIS A 91 -13.35 9.32 -2.09
N TYR A 92 -14.29 8.91 -2.95
CA TYR A 92 -15.06 7.65 -2.83
C TYR A 92 -14.68 6.73 -3.98
N LEU A 93 -14.19 5.53 -3.68
CA LEU A 93 -13.66 4.61 -4.67
C LEU A 93 -14.29 3.23 -4.56
N LEU A 94 -14.90 2.76 -5.64
CA LEU A 94 -15.36 1.38 -5.78
C LEU A 94 -14.37 0.58 -6.62
N PHE A 95 -13.64 -0.33 -5.95
CA PHE A 95 -12.64 -1.20 -6.57
C PHE A 95 -13.28 -2.54 -6.96
N LEU A 96 -13.30 -2.85 -8.25
CA LEU A 96 -14.04 -3.97 -8.86
C LEU A 96 -13.10 -4.97 -9.52
N GLN A 97 -13.41 -6.27 -9.39
CA GLN A 97 -12.66 -7.30 -10.10
C GLN A 97 -12.94 -7.25 -11.60
N SER A 98 -14.21 -7.32 -12.01
CA SER A 98 -14.60 -7.21 -13.41
C SER A 98 -16.12 -7.04 -13.60
N PHE A 99 -16.49 -6.54 -14.76
CA PHE A 99 -17.85 -6.54 -15.30
C PHE A 99 -17.78 -6.55 -16.85
N SER A 100 -18.91 -6.66 -17.53
CA SER A 100 -18.92 -6.68 -19.02
C SER A 100 -18.56 -5.32 -19.60
N GLU A 101 -17.63 -5.27 -20.54
CA GLU A 101 -17.25 -4.06 -21.30
C GLU A 101 -18.44 -3.44 -22.05
N GLU A 102 -19.48 -4.23 -22.33
CA GLU A 102 -20.72 -3.73 -22.96
C GLU A 102 -21.46 -2.68 -22.10
N TYR A 103 -21.14 -2.59 -20.80
CA TYR A 103 -21.81 -1.64 -19.89
C TYR A 103 -21.25 -0.23 -19.96
N ILE A 104 -20.06 -0.05 -20.53
CA ILE A 104 -19.32 1.21 -20.57
C ILE A 104 -19.13 1.73 -22.00
N HIS A 105 -18.83 3.03 -22.12
CA HIS A 105 -18.55 3.69 -23.39
C HIS A 105 -17.11 3.45 -23.84
N ASP A 106 -16.15 3.55 -22.91
CA ASP A 106 -14.72 3.43 -23.15
C ASP A 106 -14.12 2.34 -22.24
N SER A 107 -13.87 1.16 -22.82
CA SER A 107 -13.30 -0.01 -22.13
C SER A 107 -11.78 0.05 -21.97
N THR A 108 -11.13 1.08 -22.51
CA THR A 108 -9.67 1.27 -22.32
C THR A 108 -9.33 1.92 -20.98
N LYS A 109 -10.32 2.52 -20.31
CA LYS A 109 -10.16 3.16 -19.01
C LYS A 109 -10.32 2.16 -17.87
N ASP A 110 -9.32 2.09 -17.01
CA ASP A 110 -9.36 1.29 -15.76
C ASP A 110 -9.91 2.08 -14.59
N LEU A 111 -9.83 3.40 -14.68
CA LEU A 111 -10.33 4.37 -13.72
C LEU A 111 -11.25 5.33 -14.44
N PHE A 112 -12.49 5.48 -13.96
CA PHE A 112 -13.49 6.33 -14.58
C PHE A 112 -14.61 6.69 -13.58
N GLU A 113 -15.41 7.66 -13.95
CA GLU A 113 -16.60 8.13 -13.23
C GLU A 113 -17.87 7.51 -13.81
N ILE A 114 -19.00 7.78 -13.17
CA ILE A 114 -20.32 7.21 -13.55
C ILE A 114 -20.70 7.47 -15.02
N ASP A 115 -20.19 8.54 -15.60
CA ASP A 115 -20.49 8.92 -16.99
C ASP A 115 -19.90 7.99 -18.05
N ASN A 116 -18.92 7.17 -17.70
CA ASN A 116 -18.44 6.12 -18.58
C ASN A 116 -19.40 4.93 -18.70
N PHE A 117 -20.35 4.76 -17.77
CA PHE A 117 -21.41 3.78 -17.94
C PHE A 117 -22.47 4.28 -18.94
N LYS A 118 -22.98 3.39 -19.78
CA LYS A 118 -24.11 3.68 -20.68
C LYS A 118 -25.37 3.99 -19.88
N ASP A 119 -26.26 4.83 -20.41
CA ASP A 119 -27.44 5.34 -19.72
C ASP A 119 -28.27 4.27 -19.01
N LYS A 120 -28.62 3.19 -19.71
CA LYS A 120 -29.38 2.06 -19.14
C LYS A 120 -28.62 1.36 -17.98
N CYS A 121 -27.30 1.40 -18.01
CA CYS A 121 -26.49 0.82 -16.96
C CYS A 121 -26.42 1.76 -15.75
N ARG A 122 -26.31 3.07 -15.97
CA ARG A 122 -26.39 4.10 -14.90
C ARG A 122 -27.72 4.00 -14.14
N GLU A 123 -28.83 3.89 -14.86
CA GLU A 123 -30.15 3.69 -14.23
C GLU A 123 -30.17 2.42 -13.35
N LYS A 124 -29.67 1.29 -13.86
CA LYS A 124 -29.61 0.04 -13.09
C LYS A 124 -28.68 0.13 -11.87
N ILE A 125 -27.58 0.88 -11.95
CA ILE A 125 -26.69 1.14 -10.81
C ILE A 125 -27.48 1.93 -9.74
N ARG A 126 -28.16 2.99 -10.15
CA ARG A 126 -29.01 3.80 -9.26
C ARG A 126 -30.11 2.97 -8.62
N GLU A 127 -30.83 2.17 -9.38
CA GLU A 127 -31.83 1.23 -8.86
C GLU A 127 -31.26 0.24 -7.85
N GLY A 128 -30.04 -0.26 -8.10
CA GLY A 128 -29.35 -1.17 -7.22
C GLY A 128 -29.05 -0.53 -5.86
N LEU A 129 -28.52 0.70 -5.86
CA LEU A 129 -28.24 1.46 -4.65
C LEU A 129 -29.54 1.78 -3.89
N LYS A 130 -30.59 2.28 -4.59
CA LYS A 130 -31.89 2.58 -3.99
C LYS A 130 -32.54 1.35 -3.35
N LYS A 131 -32.43 0.19 -4.03
CA LYS A 131 -32.91 -1.08 -3.47
C LYS A 131 -32.18 -1.44 -2.18
N GLU A 132 -30.84 -1.36 -2.16
CA GLU A 132 -30.06 -1.72 -0.98
C GLU A 132 -30.33 -0.80 0.20
N ILE A 133 -30.53 0.51 -0.04
CA ILE A 133 -30.95 1.48 1.00
C ILE A 133 -32.28 1.02 1.63
N THR A 134 -33.23 0.61 0.80
CA THR A 134 -34.54 0.14 1.27
C THR A 134 -34.44 -1.17 2.04
N ASP A 135 -33.67 -2.13 1.53
CA ASP A 135 -33.55 -3.47 2.11
C ASP A 135 -32.82 -3.45 3.46
N ARG A 136 -31.83 -2.58 3.65
CA ARG A 136 -31.08 -2.46 4.92
C ARG A 136 -31.82 -1.76 6.04
N LYS A 137 -32.87 -1.00 5.73
CA LYS A 137 -33.74 -0.32 6.69
C LYS A 137 -32.97 0.59 7.68
N ASP A 138 -31.84 1.11 7.29
CA ASP A 138 -31.09 2.08 8.07
C ASP A 138 -31.83 3.42 8.01
N GLN A 139 -32.42 3.84 9.15
CA GLN A 139 -33.29 5.03 9.21
C GLN A 139 -32.52 6.31 8.89
N ASP A 140 -31.26 6.41 9.28
CA ASP A 140 -30.41 7.57 9.01
C ASP A 140 -30.16 7.70 7.51
N VAL A 141 -29.83 6.56 6.85
CA VAL A 141 -29.61 6.54 5.40
C VAL A 141 -30.88 6.81 4.62
N ILE A 142 -32.04 6.31 5.08
CA ILE A 142 -33.33 6.56 4.45
C ILE A 142 -33.74 8.05 4.61
N ALA A 143 -33.51 8.64 5.77
CA ALA A 143 -33.90 10.02 6.04
C ALA A 143 -33.09 11.04 5.22
N HIS A 144 -31.80 10.80 5.03
CA HIS A 144 -30.87 11.71 4.36
C HIS A 144 -30.60 11.34 2.89
N GLY A 145 -30.85 10.09 2.49
CA GLY A 145 -30.55 9.55 1.15
C GLY A 145 -31.61 9.93 0.10
N THR A 146 -31.83 11.22 -0.14
CA THR A 146 -32.74 11.68 -1.20
C THR A 146 -32.19 11.34 -2.59
N GLU A 147 -33.07 11.36 -3.63
CA GLU A 147 -32.63 11.10 -5.00
C GLU A 147 -31.56 12.09 -5.48
N ALA A 148 -31.68 13.36 -5.10
CA ALA A 148 -30.69 14.40 -5.42
C ALA A 148 -29.32 14.13 -4.78
N ILE A 149 -29.29 13.76 -3.51
CA ILE A 149 -28.05 13.40 -2.80
C ILE A 149 -27.42 12.13 -3.38
N MET A 150 -28.24 11.16 -3.79
CA MET A 150 -27.76 9.95 -4.46
C MET A 150 -27.11 10.26 -5.80
N ASP A 151 -27.70 11.16 -6.59
CA ASP A 151 -27.14 11.56 -7.89
C ASP A 151 -25.85 12.37 -7.71
N GLU A 152 -25.79 13.24 -6.71
CA GLU A 152 -24.58 13.97 -6.34
C GLU A 152 -23.45 13.01 -5.92
N PHE A 153 -23.74 12.05 -5.03
CA PHE A 153 -22.80 11.01 -4.63
C PHE A 153 -22.28 10.22 -5.84
N LEU A 154 -23.19 9.73 -6.70
CA LEU A 154 -22.81 8.93 -7.87
C LEU A 154 -21.88 9.70 -8.82
N SER A 155 -22.00 11.02 -8.90
CA SER A 155 -21.11 11.86 -9.71
C SER A 155 -19.71 12.00 -9.13
N GLN A 156 -19.50 11.70 -7.84
CA GLN A 156 -18.21 11.79 -7.14
C GLN A 156 -17.51 10.42 -7.02
N VAL A 157 -18.23 9.32 -7.31
CA VAL A 157 -17.65 7.98 -7.20
C VAL A 157 -16.66 7.70 -8.31
N ILE A 158 -15.47 7.26 -7.93
CA ILE A 158 -14.44 6.75 -8.83
C ILE A 158 -14.57 5.23 -8.90
N PHE A 159 -14.77 4.70 -10.11
CA PHE A 159 -14.80 3.27 -10.36
C PHE A 159 -13.43 2.82 -10.86
N VAL A 160 -12.92 1.72 -10.29
CA VAL A 160 -11.65 1.11 -10.69
C VAL A 160 -11.87 -0.35 -11.02
N VAL A 161 -11.35 -0.78 -12.17
CA VAL A 161 -11.32 -2.20 -12.56
C VAL A 161 -9.92 -2.74 -12.37
N ASP A 162 -9.78 -3.78 -11.55
CA ASP A 162 -8.49 -4.42 -11.28
C ASP A 162 -7.96 -5.13 -12.55
N LYS A 163 -6.76 -4.73 -12.99
CA LYS A 163 -6.06 -5.33 -14.14
C LYS A 163 -4.76 -6.01 -13.75
N TYR A 164 -4.37 -5.97 -12.48
CA TYR A 164 -3.07 -6.43 -12.04
C TYR A 164 -3.16 -7.76 -11.28
N ASP A 165 -2.20 -8.63 -11.51
CA ASP A 165 -2.01 -9.78 -10.63
C ASP A 165 -1.30 -9.36 -9.33
N ASN A 166 -1.24 -10.28 -8.36
CA ASN A 166 -0.66 -10.00 -7.04
C ASN A 166 0.82 -9.61 -7.12
N ALA A 167 1.58 -10.20 -8.02
CA ALA A 167 3.00 -9.90 -8.20
C ALA A 167 3.22 -8.51 -8.80
N GLU A 168 2.32 -8.07 -9.70
CA GLU A 168 2.43 -6.76 -10.34
C GLU A 168 2.27 -5.62 -9.33
N TYR A 169 1.39 -5.75 -8.34
CA TYR A 169 1.30 -4.78 -7.26
C TYR A 169 2.60 -4.62 -6.48
N ILE A 170 3.34 -5.72 -6.27
CA ILE A 170 4.64 -5.67 -5.59
C ILE A 170 5.70 -5.06 -6.51
N ARG A 171 5.70 -5.38 -7.82
CA ARG A 171 6.61 -4.75 -8.79
C ARG A 171 6.50 -3.23 -8.78
N ARG A 172 5.30 -2.68 -8.58
CA ARG A 172 5.06 -1.23 -8.54
C ARG A 172 5.64 -0.53 -7.31
N ILE A 173 5.98 -1.27 -6.26
CA ILE A 173 6.67 -0.74 -5.07
C ILE A 173 8.19 -0.66 -5.32
N ILE A 174 8.71 -1.54 -6.19
CA ILE A 174 10.13 -1.73 -6.44
C ILE A 174 10.55 -0.90 -7.67
N TYR A 175 11.60 -0.10 -7.52
CA TYR A 175 12.11 0.75 -8.62
C TYR A 175 13.37 0.16 -9.29
N PHE A 176 13.52 -1.17 -9.35
CA PHE A 176 14.60 -1.82 -10.07
C PHE A 176 14.44 -1.65 -11.59
N GLN A 177 15.55 -1.40 -12.28
CA GLN A 177 15.58 -1.41 -13.74
C GLN A 177 15.44 -2.83 -14.31
N SER A 178 15.95 -3.82 -13.58
CA SER A 178 15.91 -5.26 -13.93
C SER A 178 14.88 -6.01 -13.10
N ILE A 179 13.71 -5.43 -12.87
CA ILE A 179 12.63 -6.01 -12.04
C ILE A 179 12.21 -7.41 -12.49
N ASP A 180 12.32 -7.70 -13.80
CA ASP A 180 11.97 -9.00 -14.40
C ASP A 180 12.85 -10.16 -13.89
N LYS A 181 13.97 -9.87 -13.25
CA LYS A 181 14.83 -10.88 -12.61
C LYS A 181 14.22 -11.45 -11.33
N LEU A 182 13.29 -10.74 -10.71
CA LEU A 182 12.56 -11.25 -9.55
C LEU A 182 11.43 -12.18 -10.01
N SER A 183 11.42 -13.41 -9.49
CA SER A 183 10.40 -14.39 -9.89
C SER A 183 9.01 -13.96 -9.45
N THR A 184 8.01 -14.29 -10.26
CA THR A 184 6.60 -14.01 -9.94
C THR A 184 6.17 -14.70 -8.65
N GLU A 185 6.68 -15.91 -8.38
CA GLU A 185 6.40 -16.65 -7.15
C GLU A 185 6.93 -15.93 -5.91
N PHE A 186 8.18 -15.42 -5.98
CA PHE A 186 8.77 -14.64 -4.91
C PHE A 186 7.95 -13.39 -4.59
N LEU A 187 7.55 -12.63 -5.62
CA LEU A 187 6.72 -11.45 -5.45
C LEU A 187 5.34 -11.76 -4.87
N ARG A 188 4.73 -12.91 -5.26
CA ARG A 188 3.47 -13.37 -4.65
C ARG A 188 3.63 -13.70 -3.17
N LYS A 189 4.73 -14.29 -2.73
CA LYS A 189 5.01 -14.51 -1.30
C LYS A 189 5.05 -13.20 -0.52
N ILE A 190 5.66 -12.15 -1.08
CA ILE A 190 5.66 -10.81 -0.46
C ILE A 190 4.23 -10.27 -0.36
N PHE A 191 3.43 -10.40 -1.42
CA PHE A 191 2.02 -10.01 -1.39
C PHE A 191 1.25 -10.75 -0.28
N ASP A 192 1.44 -12.05 -0.14
CA ASP A 192 0.79 -12.87 0.89
C ASP A 192 1.17 -12.43 2.31
N GLU A 193 2.39 -11.98 2.54
CA GLU A 193 2.80 -11.41 3.83
C GLU A 193 2.12 -10.08 4.12
N ILE A 194 1.98 -9.21 3.12
CA ILE A 194 1.23 -7.96 3.27
C ILE A 194 -0.25 -8.27 3.57
N ARG A 195 -0.83 -9.26 2.87
CA ARG A 195 -2.19 -9.75 3.13
C ARG A 195 -2.36 -10.26 4.56
N ALA A 196 -1.40 -11.05 5.05
CA ALA A 196 -1.42 -11.55 6.42
C ALA A 196 -1.32 -10.40 7.44
N LYS A 197 -0.48 -9.40 7.18
CA LYS A 197 -0.37 -8.18 8.00
C LYS A 197 -1.69 -7.40 8.01
N GLN A 198 -2.35 -7.24 6.86
CA GLN A 198 -3.67 -6.60 6.78
C GLN A 198 -4.73 -7.39 7.54
N ALA A 199 -4.79 -8.72 7.35
CA ALA A 199 -5.73 -9.59 8.04
C ALA A 199 -5.57 -9.52 9.57
N SER A 200 -4.34 -9.41 10.08
CA SER A 200 -4.09 -9.26 11.52
C SER A 200 -4.71 -7.99 12.11
N LYS A 201 -4.85 -6.91 11.30
CA LYS A 201 -5.49 -5.66 11.73
C LYS A 201 -7.01 -5.78 11.88
N LYS A 202 -7.64 -6.75 11.21
CA LYS A 202 -9.08 -7.02 11.34
C LYS A 202 -9.49 -7.65 12.67
N ILE A 203 -8.55 -8.25 13.39
CA ILE A 203 -8.81 -8.95 14.66
C ILE A 203 -9.29 -7.98 15.75
N THR A 204 -8.81 -6.74 15.74
CA THR A 204 -9.21 -5.72 16.72
C THR A 204 -10.67 -5.34 16.51
N ASN A 205 -11.51 -5.65 17.50
CA ASN A 205 -12.94 -5.33 17.44
C ASN A 205 -13.17 -3.83 17.76
N VAL A 206 -13.72 -3.11 16.80
CA VAL A 206 -14.13 -1.70 16.93
C VAL A 206 -15.63 -1.49 16.72
N TYR A 207 -16.38 -2.57 16.55
CA TYR A 207 -17.84 -2.51 16.36
C TYR A 207 -18.53 -1.73 17.50
N GLY A 208 -19.40 -0.81 17.14
CA GLY A 208 -20.15 0.02 18.08
C GLY A 208 -19.34 1.17 18.68
N LYS A 209 -18.05 1.30 18.39
CA LYS A 209 -17.28 2.49 18.78
C LYS A 209 -17.70 3.69 17.92
N THR A 210 -17.68 4.87 18.52
CA THR A 210 -18.00 6.13 17.85
C THR A 210 -16.73 6.95 17.63
N VAL A 211 -16.67 7.63 16.49
CA VAL A 211 -15.61 8.58 16.15
C VAL A 211 -16.22 9.87 15.59
N SER A 212 -15.54 10.98 15.80
CA SER A 212 -15.91 12.30 15.26
C SER A 212 -15.09 12.65 14.00
N SER A 213 -14.00 11.92 13.76
CA SER A 213 -13.13 12.16 12.62
C SER A 213 -12.36 10.89 12.22
N ILE A 214 -11.80 10.88 11.00
CA ILE A 214 -10.88 9.82 10.54
C ILE A 214 -9.66 9.73 11.45
N TYR A 215 -9.19 10.87 11.98
CA TYR A 215 -8.03 10.92 12.86
C TYR A 215 -8.21 10.09 14.15
N GLU A 216 -9.40 10.10 14.75
CA GLU A 216 -9.70 9.28 15.93
C GLU A 216 -9.61 7.77 15.63
N ALA A 217 -9.98 7.36 14.42
CA ALA A 217 -9.90 5.96 14.01
C ALA A 217 -8.44 5.45 13.90
N ILE A 218 -7.47 6.32 13.69
CA ILE A 218 -6.04 5.96 13.69
C ILE A 218 -5.62 5.39 15.06
N GLY A 219 -6.20 5.90 16.15
CA GLY A 219 -5.94 5.42 17.51
C GLY A 219 -6.39 3.98 17.79
N PHE A 220 -7.15 3.33 16.92
CA PHE A 220 -7.60 1.95 17.12
C PHE A 220 -6.56 0.89 16.73
N GLU A 221 -5.36 1.28 16.29
CA GLU A 221 -4.30 0.37 15.85
C GLU A 221 -4.68 -0.56 14.68
N LYS A 222 -5.78 -0.25 13.99
CA LYS A 222 -6.24 -0.93 12.77
C LYS A 222 -5.67 -0.29 11.50
N ASN A 223 -4.40 0.06 11.54
CA ASN A 223 -3.77 0.75 10.42
C ASN A 223 -2.45 0.08 10.00
N ILE A 224 -2.09 0.35 8.75
CA ILE A 224 -0.82 -0.04 8.13
C ILE A 224 -0.22 1.23 7.54
N ASN A 225 1.04 1.52 7.86
CA ASN A 225 1.77 2.62 7.25
C ASN A 225 2.36 2.18 5.90
N ARG A 226 2.42 3.09 4.94
CA ARG A 226 3.16 2.90 3.69
C ARG A 226 4.60 2.44 3.94
N LYS A 227 5.29 3.10 4.87
CA LYS A 227 6.68 2.78 5.25
C LYS A 227 6.85 1.33 5.73
N ASP A 228 5.85 0.79 6.45
CA ASP A 228 5.89 -0.59 6.91
C ASP A 228 5.80 -1.59 5.75
N VAL A 229 5.01 -1.28 4.71
CA VAL A 229 4.91 -2.10 3.51
C VAL A 229 6.21 -2.02 2.70
N GLU A 230 6.73 -0.82 2.48
CA GLU A 230 7.98 -0.60 1.76
C GLU A 230 9.16 -1.29 2.45
N LEU A 231 9.25 -1.20 3.77
CA LEU A 231 10.29 -1.86 4.55
C LEU A 231 10.17 -3.39 4.46
N LEU A 232 8.95 -3.94 4.56
CA LEU A 232 8.72 -5.37 4.37
C LEU A 232 9.25 -5.83 3.01
N VAL A 233 8.93 -5.11 1.94
CA VAL A 233 9.38 -5.43 0.57
C VAL A 233 10.90 -5.40 0.48
N VAL A 234 11.55 -4.34 0.98
CA VAL A 234 13.03 -4.23 0.97
C VAL A 234 13.66 -5.36 1.76
N ASN A 235 13.19 -5.64 2.98
CA ASN A 235 13.75 -6.70 3.84
C ASN A 235 13.66 -8.08 3.18
N ARG A 236 12.57 -8.36 2.45
CA ARG A 236 12.43 -9.62 1.70
C ARG A 236 13.39 -9.70 0.53
N ILE A 237 13.57 -8.61 -0.20
CA ILE A 237 14.49 -8.55 -1.36
C ILE A 237 15.94 -8.75 -0.92
N ILE A 238 16.35 -8.17 0.20
CA ILE A 238 17.73 -8.29 0.71
C ILE A 238 17.96 -9.54 1.56
N GLY A 239 16.92 -10.32 1.90
CA GLY A 239 17.04 -11.49 2.77
C GLY A 239 17.42 -11.16 4.23
N ASN A 240 17.29 -9.91 4.67
CA ASN A 240 17.70 -9.45 6.00
C ASN A 240 16.81 -8.29 6.49
N ASP A 241 16.85 -8.01 7.79
CA ASP A 241 16.19 -6.84 8.37
C ASP A 241 17.13 -5.63 8.31
N LEU A 242 16.74 -4.62 7.53
CA LEU A 242 17.54 -3.41 7.29
C LEU A 242 17.81 -2.61 8.57
N PHE A 243 16.90 -2.66 9.53
CA PHE A 243 16.97 -1.93 10.80
C PHE A 243 17.03 -2.84 12.03
N SER A 244 17.56 -4.06 11.86
CA SER A 244 17.73 -5.00 12.97
C SER A 244 18.67 -4.43 14.05
N LYS A 245 18.26 -4.51 15.30
CA LYS A 245 19.07 -4.12 16.47
C LYS A 245 20.09 -5.20 16.89
N ARG A 246 20.40 -6.17 16.03
CA ARG A 246 21.19 -7.36 16.38
C ARG A 246 22.72 -7.14 16.36
N GLY A 247 23.18 -5.96 16.68
CA GLY A 247 24.62 -5.66 16.75
C GLY A 247 25.22 -5.22 15.41
N ILE A 248 26.53 -5.39 15.28
CA ILE A 248 27.30 -4.99 14.11
C ILE A 248 27.12 -6.05 13.02
N PRO A 249 26.71 -5.70 11.77
CA PRO A 249 26.67 -6.66 10.66
C PRO A 249 28.04 -7.31 10.45
N LEU A 250 28.06 -8.62 10.22
CA LEU A 250 29.31 -9.41 10.14
C LEU A 250 30.35 -8.79 9.21
N TYR A 251 29.91 -8.36 8.04
CA TYR A 251 30.80 -7.77 7.00
C TYR A 251 31.12 -6.30 7.25
N PHE A 252 30.56 -5.67 8.28
CA PHE A 252 30.86 -4.29 8.70
C PHE A 252 31.90 -4.21 9.81
N VAL A 253 32.15 -5.31 10.53
CA VAL A 253 33.10 -5.38 11.67
C VAL A 253 34.47 -4.80 11.31
N SER A 254 35.00 -5.10 10.11
CA SER A 254 36.32 -4.59 9.69
C SER A 254 36.38 -3.07 9.53
N GLN A 255 35.23 -2.39 9.37
CA GLN A 255 35.15 -0.95 9.20
C GLN A 255 35.15 -0.19 10.54
N VAL A 256 34.89 -0.92 11.63
CA VAL A 256 34.72 -0.33 12.97
C VAL A 256 35.66 -0.90 14.02
N LYS A 257 36.58 -1.78 13.65
CA LYS A 257 37.48 -2.53 14.57
C LYS A 257 38.34 -1.65 15.48
N ASP A 258 38.65 -0.43 15.06
CA ASP A 258 39.54 0.50 15.75
C ASP A 258 38.76 1.58 16.52
N LYS A 259 37.44 1.40 16.70
CA LYS A 259 36.55 2.34 17.39
C LYS A 259 36.11 1.80 18.76
N GLU A 260 35.85 2.72 19.69
CA GLU A 260 35.29 2.39 20.99
C GLU A 260 33.80 1.97 20.85
N PRO A 261 33.28 1.13 21.81
CA PRO A 261 31.90 0.62 21.74
C PRO A 261 30.83 1.69 21.60
N GLU A 262 30.99 2.82 22.31
CA GLU A 262 30.04 3.96 22.24
C GLU A 262 30.07 4.62 20.86
N GLU A 263 31.25 4.84 20.28
CA GLU A 263 31.39 5.39 18.92
C GLU A 263 30.79 4.46 17.86
N ILE A 264 30.91 3.13 18.04
CA ILE A 264 30.29 2.15 17.15
C ILE A 264 28.77 2.25 17.23
N HIS A 265 28.22 2.34 18.44
CA HIS A 265 26.76 2.46 18.63
C HIS A 265 26.20 3.69 17.92
N ASP A 266 26.80 4.85 18.14
CA ASP A 266 26.39 6.11 17.52
C ASP A 266 26.51 6.05 15.99
N LEU A 267 27.59 5.46 15.47
CA LEU A 267 27.79 5.28 14.04
C LEU A 267 26.73 4.39 13.42
N LEU A 268 26.33 3.29 14.07
CA LEU A 268 25.28 2.40 13.56
C LEU A 268 23.94 3.10 13.54
N LEU A 269 23.60 3.88 14.57
CA LEU A 269 22.38 4.68 14.58
C LEU A 269 22.37 5.74 13.47
N ASP A 270 23.49 6.41 13.25
CA ASP A 270 23.62 7.39 12.15
C ASP A 270 23.46 6.72 10.78
N CYS A 271 24.10 5.57 10.53
CA CYS A 271 23.93 4.80 9.30
C CYS A 271 22.46 4.40 9.08
N GLN A 272 21.79 3.88 10.11
CA GLN A 272 20.37 3.50 10.02
C GLN A 272 19.47 4.70 9.77
N ALA A 273 19.72 5.84 10.43
CA ALA A 273 18.97 7.07 10.21
C ALA A 273 19.09 7.58 8.77
N LYS A 274 20.31 7.59 8.21
CA LYS A 274 20.57 8.00 6.81
C LYS A 274 19.89 7.07 5.80
N ILE A 275 19.96 5.75 6.03
CA ILE A 275 19.28 4.76 5.20
C ILE A 275 17.75 4.94 5.28
N SER A 276 17.20 5.09 6.47
CA SER A 276 15.78 5.33 6.68
C SER A 276 15.31 6.59 5.97
N TYR A 277 16.03 7.69 6.16
CA TYR A 277 15.72 8.95 5.47
C TYR A 277 15.72 8.77 3.95
N THR A 278 16.73 8.09 3.39
CA THR A 278 16.86 7.92 1.95
C THR A 278 15.76 7.02 1.37
N LEU A 279 15.46 5.92 2.03
CA LEU A 279 14.43 4.95 1.62
C LEU A 279 13.03 5.57 1.63
N PHE A 280 12.69 6.35 2.66
CA PHE A 280 11.33 6.86 2.85
C PHE A 280 11.12 8.29 2.32
N ASN A 281 12.16 8.95 1.84
CA ASN A 281 12.04 10.27 1.24
C ASN A 281 11.55 10.15 -0.21
N LYS A 282 10.42 10.78 -0.53
CA LYS A 282 9.78 10.71 -1.85
C LYS A 282 10.73 11.07 -3.00
N ASN A 283 11.63 12.04 -2.78
CA ASN A 283 12.58 12.52 -3.80
C ASN A 283 13.80 11.60 -3.98
N ASN A 284 14.17 10.85 -2.95
CA ASN A 284 15.39 10.03 -2.94
C ASN A 284 15.12 8.53 -3.12
N LYS A 285 13.90 8.09 -2.88
CA LYS A 285 13.49 6.68 -2.90
C LYS A 285 13.93 5.96 -4.17
N LYS A 286 13.69 6.52 -5.34
CA LYS A 286 14.06 5.92 -6.61
C LYS A 286 15.58 5.70 -6.72
N ASN A 287 16.36 6.65 -6.26
CA ASN A 287 17.84 6.56 -6.27
C ASN A 287 18.33 5.50 -5.27
N PHE A 288 17.67 5.37 -4.09
CA PHE A 288 17.96 4.29 -3.14
C PHE A 288 17.75 2.92 -3.78
N TRP A 289 16.64 2.70 -4.48
CA TRP A 289 16.35 1.44 -5.15
C TRP A 289 17.38 1.10 -6.25
N LEU A 290 17.81 2.09 -7.04
CA LEU A 290 18.87 1.91 -8.05
C LEU A 290 20.22 1.57 -7.41
N LEU A 291 20.56 2.19 -6.29
CA LEU A 291 21.76 1.85 -5.52
C LEU A 291 21.67 0.41 -5.00
N LEU A 292 20.54 0.03 -4.40
CA LEU A 292 20.31 -1.31 -3.87
C LEU A 292 20.43 -2.37 -4.98
N GLU A 293 19.79 -2.14 -6.13
CA GLU A 293 19.88 -3.04 -7.29
C GLU A 293 21.34 -3.23 -7.72
N ARG A 294 22.13 -2.15 -7.77
CA ARG A 294 23.53 -2.22 -8.14
C ARG A 294 24.38 -3.00 -7.13
N ILE A 295 24.14 -2.77 -5.84
CA ILE A 295 24.81 -3.53 -4.76
C ILE A 295 24.51 -5.03 -4.92
N MET A 296 23.25 -5.40 -5.06
CA MET A 296 22.83 -6.80 -5.22
C MET A 296 23.45 -7.43 -6.45
N ALA A 297 23.42 -6.74 -7.60
CA ALA A 297 24.01 -7.25 -8.84
C ALA A 297 25.51 -7.56 -8.69
N LEU A 298 26.27 -6.68 -8.02
CA LEU A 298 27.70 -6.87 -7.76
C LEU A 298 27.95 -8.04 -6.81
N LEU A 299 27.15 -8.17 -5.76
CA LEU A 299 27.32 -9.24 -4.77
C LEU A 299 26.92 -10.61 -5.31
N ILE A 300 25.90 -10.69 -6.17
CA ILE A 300 25.51 -11.94 -6.86
C ILE A 300 26.59 -12.36 -7.86
N GLU A 301 27.14 -11.42 -8.62
CA GLU A 301 28.21 -11.72 -9.58
C GLU A 301 29.54 -12.09 -8.89
N LYS A 302 29.87 -11.43 -7.79
CA LYS A 302 31.14 -11.55 -7.06
C LYS A 302 30.92 -11.69 -5.55
N PRO A 303 30.38 -12.81 -5.06
CA PRO A 303 29.99 -12.99 -3.65
C PRO A 303 31.16 -12.86 -2.67
N ASN A 304 32.40 -13.14 -3.13
CA ASN A 304 33.60 -13.07 -2.31
C ASN A 304 34.22 -11.67 -2.19
N TRP A 305 33.71 -10.66 -2.91
CA TRP A 305 34.24 -9.31 -2.79
C TRP A 305 34.00 -8.73 -1.39
N SER A 306 35.00 -7.97 -0.90
CA SER A 306 34.84 -7.23 0.35
C SER A 306 33.82 -6.11 0.20
N VAL A 307 33.23 -5.67 1.30
CA VAL A 307 32.29 -4.53 1.32
C VAL A 307 32.93 -3.28 0.69
N LYS A 308 34.22 -3.02 0.99
CA LYS A 308 34.97 -1.90 0.41
C LYS A 308 35.17 -2.08 -1.10
N THR A 309 35.47 -3.28 -1.58
CA THR A 309 35.62 -3.56 -3.01
C THR A 309 34.29 -3.30 -3.75
N VAL A 310 33.17 -3.76 -3.20
CA VAL A 310 31.84 -3.50 -3.77
C VAL A 310 31.56 -1.98 -3.82
N PHE A 311 31.84 -1.26 -2.75
CA PHE A 311 31.68 0.19 -2.70
C PHE A 311 32.48 0.91 -3.80
N ASP A 312 33.75 0.53 -3.98
CA ASP A 312 34.63 1.14 -4.97
C ASP A 312 34.19 0.84 -6.43
N GLN A 313 33.43 -0.24 -6.65
CA GLN A 313 32.87 -0.60 -7.97
C GLN A 313 31.50 0.07 -8.25
N ILE A 314 30.88 0.71 -7.28
CA ILE A 314 29.68 1.52 -7.51
C ILE A 314 30.14 2.86 -8.11
N SER A 315 29.61 3.18 -9.30
CA SER A 315 29.98 4.42 -9.99
C SER A 315 29.71 5.65 -9.12
N GLN A 316 30.57 6.66 -9.26
CA GLN A 316 30.42 7.92 -8.55
C GLN A 316 29.06 8.57 -8.84
N THR A 317 28.55 8.45 -10.07
CA THR A 317 27.23 8.96 -10.45
C THR A 317 26.12 8.36 -9.62
N ILE A 318 26.10 7.03 -9.41
CA ILE A 318 25.09 6.38 -8.58
C ILE A 318 25.21 6.84 -7.13
N ARG A 319 26.42 6.92 -6.58
CA ARG A 319 26.66 7.36 -5.21
C ARG A 319 26.26 8.83 -4.99
N SER A 320 26.59 9.72 -5.93
CA SER A 320 26.23 11.14 -5.83
C SER A 320 24.73 11.41 -5.92
N ASN A 321 23.97 10.55 -6.61
CA ASN A 321 22.50 10.65 -6.65
C ASN A 321 21.84 10.30 -5.31
N VAL A 322 22.56 9.65 -4.39
CA VAL A 322 22.09 9.28 -3.05
C VAL A 322 22.90 10.06 -2.01
N PHE A 323 22.96 11.37 -2.18
CA PHE A 323 23.82 12.29 -1.40
C PHE A 323 23.61 12.23 0.11
N THR A 324 22.48 11.69 0.56
CA THR A 324 22.16 11.47 1.98
C THR A 324 22.90 10.29 2.60
N LEU A 325 23.42 9.35 1.77
CA LEU A 325 24.23 8.23 2.19
C LEU A 325 25.71 8.57 2.00
N ASP A 326 26.42 8.82 3.08
CA ASP A 326 27.88 8.92 3.05
C ASP A 326 28.55 7.55 2.84
N GLU A 327 29.86 7.54 2.85
CA GLU A 327 30.65 6.30 2.66
C GLU A 327 30.30 5.25 3.71
N MET A 328 30.23 5.63 5.00
CA MET A 328 29.99 4.68 6.08
C MET A 328 28.57 4.09 6.04
N ALA A 329 27.55 4.89 5.78
CA ALA A 329 26.17 4.40 5.61
C ALA A 329 26.04 3.50 4.36
N THR A 330 26.76 3.79 3.29
CA THR A 330 26.79 2.95 2.09
C THR A 330 27.49 1.62 2.36
N LEU A 331 28.65 1.62 3.05
CA LEU A 331 29.36 0.40 3.45
C LEU A 331 28.50 -0.46 4.39
N TYR A 332 27.78 0.18 5.33
CA TYR A 332 26.83 -0.49 6.22
C TYR A 332 25.69 -1.16 5.44
N LEU A 333 25.09 -0.47 4.47
CA LEU A 333 24.05 -1.03 3.60
C LEU A 333 24.59 -2.25 2.80
N ILE A 334 25.78 -2.14 2.20
CA ILE A 334 26.41 -3.25 1.47
C ILE A 334 26.62 -4.45 2.40
N ALA A 335 27.06 -4.22 3.65
CA ALA A 335 27.30 -5.29 4.60
C ALA A 335 26.01 -6.05 4.95
N ILE A 336 24.90 -5.33 5.19
CA ILE A 336 23.58 -5.93 5.47
C ILE A 336 23.08 -6.76 4.27
N VAL A 337 23.15 -6.19 3.05
CA VAL A 337 22.73 -6.89 1.84
C VAL A 337 23.57 -8.14 1.61
N LYS A 338 24.91 -8.05 1.80
CA LYS A 338 25.80 -9.20 1.67
C LYS A 338 25.45 -10.31 2.67
N GLU A 339 25.18 -9.95 3.92
CA GLU A 339 24.79 -10.90 4.97
C GLU A 339 23.46 -11.58 4.65
N GLY A 340 22.48 -10.85 4.11
CA GLY A 340 21.20 -11.38 3.71
C GLY A 340 21.28 -12.37 2.55
N LEU A 341 21.98 -11.99 1.47
CA LEU A 341 22.16 -12.86 0.30
C LEU A 341 22.87 -14.19 0.60
N GLN A 342 23.72 -14.23 1.63
CA GLN A 342 24.39 -15.47 2.04
C GLN A 342 23.55 -16.38 2.93
N ARG A 343 22.47 -15.87 3.53
CA ARG A 343 21.52 -16.68 4.32
C ARG A 343 20.51 -17.42 3.46
N GLU A 344 20.21 -16.93 2.26
CA GLU A 344 19.26 -17.57 1.33
C GLU A 344 19.88 -18.77 0.59
N ASP A 345 21.20 -18.92 0.57
CA ASP A 345 21.91 -20.04 -0.05
C ASP A 345 21.97 -21.30 0.86
N HIS A 346 21.23 -21.31 1.97
CA HIS A 346 21.09 -22.43 2.90
C HIS A 346 19.61 -22.78 3.10
#